data_dce32a111a67d834b6f9324073ebc745
#
_entry.id   dce32a111a67d834b6f9324073ebc745
#
_cell.length_a   1.000
_cell.length_b   1.000
_cell.length_c   1.000
_cell.angle_alpha   90.00
_cell.angle_beta   90.00
_cell.angle_gamma   90.00
#
_symmetry.space_group_name_H-M   'P 1'
#
loop_
_entity.id
_entity.type
_entity.pdbx_description
1 polymer ?
#
loop_
_entity_poly.entity_id
_entity_poly.type
_entity_poly.pdbx_seq_one_letter_code
_entity_poly.pdbx_strand_id
1 'polypeptide(L)'
;PFDNSDETFTKFCAEAFKRGNLVLILDEVHNFCTKQSMQKEYRKLILSGRPRGISVISISSRPSSLPNHVLSNSKHVFSFRLHLESDLRYLASYMGDDVWILQPPDKRLKHKDEPALEPYTFYYRDMDTDVGQIGKI
;
A
#
# COMPACT_ATOMS: atom_id res chain seq x y z
N PRO A 1 -24.31 1.37 7.70
CA PRO A 1 -23.49 0.79 6.63
C PRO A 1 -23.18 1.90 5.65
N PHE A 2 -21.88 2.15 5.44
CA PHE A 2 -21.47 3.09 4.39
C PHE A 2 -21.72 2.41 3.05
N ASP A 3 -22.47 3.08 2.18
CA ASP A 3 -22.58 2.69 0.79
C ASP A 3 -21.18 2.80 0.17
N ASN A 4 -20.65 1.71 -0.37
CA ASN A 4 -19.32 1.64 -1.00
C ASN A 4 -19.33 2.26 -2.41
N SER A 5 -20.09 3.33 -2.64
CA SER A 5 -20.09 4.03 -3.91
C SER A 5 -18.86 4.95 -4.02
N ASP A 6 -18.36 5.12 -5.23
CA ASP A 6 -17.29 6.08 -5.56
C ASP A 6 -17.60 7.49 -5.06
N GLU A 7 -18.87 7.86 -5.05
CA GLU A 7 -19.34 9.16 -4.57
C GLU A 7 -19.16 9.30 -3.05
N THR A 8 -19.52 8.27 -2.28
CA THR A 8 -19.35 8.25 -0.83
C THR A 8 -17.88 8.33 -0.45
N PHE A 9 -17.02 7.55 -1.13
CA PHE A 9 -15.58 7.59 -0.93
C PHE A 9 -14.99 8.99 -1.23
N THR A 10 -15.42 9.60 -2.33
CA THR A 10 -14.98 10.94 -2.72
C THR A 10 -15.39 12.00 -1.68
N LYS A 11 -16.64 11.98 -1.22
CA LYS A 11 -17.14 12.88 -0.16
C LYS A 11 -16.37 12.70 1.15
N PHE A 12 -16.10 11.46 1.53
CA PHE A 12 -15.34 11.14 2.73
C PHE A 12 -13.91 11.70 2.65
N CYS A 13 -13.22 11.50 1.53
CA CYS A 13 -11.88 12.04 1.31
C CYS A 13 -11.87 13.59 1.33
N ALA A 14 -12.87 14.22 0.73
CA ALA A 14 -13.01 15.68 0.73
C ALA A 14 -13.20 16.24 2.15
N GLU A 15 -14.07 15.62 2.95
CA GLU A 15 -14.32 16.05 4.33
C GLU A 15 -13.10 15.81 5.22
N ALA A 16 -12.42 14.67 5.08
CA ALA A 16 -11.15 14.39 5.78
C ALA A 16 -10.09 15.47 5.45
N PHE A 17 -9.97 15.84 4.18
CA PHE A 17 -9.02 16.88 3.76
C PHE A 17 -9.37 18.24 4.35
N LYS A 18 -10.65 18.59 4.39
CA LYS A 18 -11.15 19.85 4.98
C LYS A 18 -10.87 19.92 6.49
N ARG A 19 -11.14 18.83 7.20
CA ARG A 19 -10.96 18.73 8.65
C ARG A 19 -9.50 18.87 9.07
N GLY A 20 -8.58 18.15 8.42
CA GLY A 20 -7.16 18.11 8.83
C GLY A 20 -6.93 17.45 10.19
N ASN A 21 -5.66 17.37 10.61
CA ASN A 21 -5.22 16.84 11.92
C ASN A 21 -5.87 15.50 12.28
N LEU A 22 -5.73 14.49 11.40
CA LEU A 22 -6.31 13.17 11.59
C LEU A 22 -5.44 12.06 10.99
N VAL A 23 -5.66 10.85 11.45
CA VAL A 23 -5.19 9.62 10.80
C VAL A 23 -6.37 8.98 10.07
N LEU A 24 -6.20 8.76 8.78
CA LEU A 24 -7.19 8.16 7.92
C LEU A 24 -6.76 6.73 7.60
N ILE A 25 -7.59 5.75 7.90
CA ILE A 25 -7.36 4.35 7.54
C ILE A 25 -8.37 3.97 6.45
N LEU A 26 -7.84 3.59 5.30
CA LEU A 26 -8.62 3.22 4.12
C LEU A 26 -8.33 1.77 3.78
N ASP A 27 -9.32 0.91 3.97
CA ASP A 27 -9.22 -0.50 3.65
C ASP A 27 -9.65 -0.77 2.21
N GLU A 28 -9.01 -1.76 1.58
CA GLU A 28 -9.30 -2.21 0.21
C GLU A 28 -9.34 -1.05 -0.81
N VAL A 29 -8.38 -0.11 -0.70
CA VAL A 29 -8.35 1.12 -1.52
C VAL A 29 -8.31 0.84 -3.02
N HIS A 30 -7.87 -0.33 -3.45
CA HIS A 30 -7.87 -0.74 -4.85
C HIS A 30 -9.29 -0.87 -5.46
N ASN A 31 -10.34 -0.94 -4.63
CA ASN A 31 -11.73 -0.89 -5.09
C ASN A 31 -12.15 0.53 -5.53
N PHE A 32 -11.49 1.57 -5.06
CA PHE A 32 -11.82 2.97 -5.32
C PHE A 32 -10.81 3.68 -6.22
N CYS A 33 -9.63 3.10 -6.40
CA CYS A 33 -8.61 3.66 -7.27
C CYS A 33 -7.81 2.56 -7.96
N THR A 34 -7.52 2.80 -9.23
CA THR A 34 -6.69 1.93 -10.07
C THR A 34 -5.57 2.74 -10.72
N LYS A 35 -4.65 2.06 -11.41
CA LYS A 35 -3.60 2.74 -12.19
C LYS A 35 -4.15 3.73 -13.22
N GLN A 36 -5.33 3.48 -13.78
CA GLN A 36 -5.98 4.30 -14.78
C GLN A 36 -6.92 5.35 -14.19
N SER A 37 -7.42 5.13 -12.97
CA SER A 37 -8.41 5.99 -12.35
C SER A 37 -8.10 6.15 -10.86
N MET A 38 -7.92 7.38 -10.44
CA MET A 38 -7.73 7.75 -9.04
C MET A 38 -8.62 8.95 -8.72
N GLN A 39 -9.47 8.77 -7.72
CA GLN A 39 -10.36 9.84 -7.28
C GLN A 39 -9.55 11.09 -6.89
N LYS A 40 -9.96 12.25 -7.41
CA LYS A 40 -9.27 13.54 -7.23
C LYS A 40 -9.04 13.86 -5.74
N GLU A 41 -10.04 13.62 -4.91
CA GLU A 41 -9.98 13.94 -3.48
C GLU A 41 -9.04 13.00 -2.72
N TYR A 42 -9.00 11.71 -3.08
CA TYR A 42 -8.02 10.78 -2.53
C TYR A 42 -6.60 11.15 -2.95
N ARG A 43 -6.39 11.48 -4.23
CA ARG A 43 -5.10 11.98 -4.72
C ARG A 43 -4.64 13.20 -3.94
N LYS A 44 -5.54 14.12 -3.64
CA LYS A 44 -5.24 15.33 -2.86
C LYS A 44 -4.81 15.00 -1.44
N LEU A 45 -5.44 14.02 -0.78
CA LEU A 45 -5.02 13.51 0.53
C LEU A 45 -3.58 12.98 0.50
N ILE A 46 -3.25 12.12 -0.47
CA ILE A 46 -1.92 11.52 -0.61
C ILE A 46 -0.85 12.58 -0.89
N LEU A 47 -1.10 13.52 -1.80
CA LEU A 47 -0.08 14.47 -2.25
C LEU A 47 0.03 15.72 -1.37
N SER A 48 -1.05 16.11 -0.69
CA SER A 48 -1.13 17.41 0.00
C SER A 48 -1.70 17.33 1.43
N GLY A 49 -1.88 16.14 1.96
CA GLY A 49 -2.44 15.96 3.33
C GLY A 49 -1.44 16.25 4.43
N ARG A 50 -0.15 15.92 4.21
CA ARG A 50 0.90 16.05 5.24
C ARG A 50 0.98 17.46 5.87
N PRO A 51 1.02 18.58 5.13
CA PRO A 51 1.04 19.92 5.73
C PRO A 51 -0.22 20.27 6.53
N ARG A 52 -1.28 19.51 6.36
CA ARG A 52 -2.55 19.66 7.09
C ARG A 52 -2.65 18.73 8.31
N GLY A 53 -1.56 18.05 8.69
CA GLY A 53 -1.54 17.08 9.78
C GLY A 53 -2.32 15.79 9.45
N ILE A 54 -2.49 15.45 8.18
CA ILE A 54 -3.20 14.23 7.77
C ILE A 54 -2.19 13.13 7.50
N SER A 55 -2.34 12.00 8.20
CA SER A 55 -1.67 10.74 7.90
C SER A 55 -2.67 9.79 7.25
N VAL A 56 -2.25 9.13 6.16
CA VAL A 56 -3.11 8.16 5.45
C VAL A 56 -2.48 6.78 5.52
N ILE A 57 -3.23 5.81 6.00
CA ILE A 57 -2.90 4.38 5.96
C ILE A 57 -3.80 3.75 4.91
N SER A 58 -3.19 3.32 3.80
CA SER A 58 -3.90 2.68 2.70
C SER A 58 -3.63 1.19 2.71
N ILE A 59 -4.67 0.38 2.84
CA ILE A 59 -4.60 -1.08 2.86
C ILE A 59 -5.08 -1.63 1.52
N SER A 60 -4.37 -2.60 0.97
CA SER A 60 -4.74 -3.24 -0.29
C SER A 60 -4.23 -4.67 -0.36
N SER A 61 -5.08 -5.58 -0.79
CA SER A 61 -4.71 -6.96 -1.14
C SER A 61 -4.14 -7.08 -2.57
N ARG A 62 -4.18 -6.00 -3.37
CA ARG A 62 -3.77 -5.96 -4.77
C ARG A 62 -2.87 -4.75 -5.07
N PRO A 63 -1.61 -4.75 -4.57
CA PRO A 63 -0.71 -3.61 -4.73
C PRO A 63 -0.47 -3.21 -6.19
N SER A 64 -0.40 -4.18 -7.11
CA SER A 64 -0.20 -3.89 -8.54
C SER A 64 -1.36 -3.14 -9.20
N SER A 65 -2.53 -3.11 -8.58
CA SER A 65 -3.69 -2.35 -9.05
C SER A 65 -3.67 -0.89 -8.63
N LEU A 66 -2.87 -0.54 -7.61
CA LEU A 66 -2.82 0.81 -7.06
C LEU A 66 -2.14 1.80 -8.02
N PRO A 67 -2.58 3.07 -8.02
CA PRO A 67 -1.86 4.14 -8.69
C PRO A 67 -0.44 4.29 -8.12
N ASN A 68 0.52 4.60 -8.98
CA ASN A 68 1.92 4.78 -8.58
C ASN A 68 2.09 5.83 -7.47
N HIS A 69 1.24 6.86 -7.46
CA HIS A 69 1.27 7.91 -6.43
C HIS A 69 1.06 7.42 -5.02
N VAL A 70 0.33 6.31 -4.82
CA VAL A 70 0.09 5.75 -3.49
C VAL A 70 1.41 5.25 -2.90
N LEU A 71 2.12 4.39 -3.64
CA LEU A 71 3.36 3.79 -3.15
C LEU A 71 4.53 4.77 -3.15
N SER A 72 4.68 5.60 -4.21
CA SER A 72 5.78 6.58 -4.31
C SER A 72 5.71 7.72 -3.27
N ASN A 73 4.56 7.95 -2.65
CA ASN A 73 4.41 8.92 -1.57
C ASN A 73 4.26 8.27 -0.18
N SER A 74 4.33 6.95 -0.11
CA SER A 74 4.33 6.25 1.17
C SER A 74 5.71 6.35 1.82
N LYS A 75 5.74 6.72 3.09
CA LYS A 75 6.96 6.72 3.90
C LYS A 75 7.26 5.32 4.44
N HIS A 76 6.24 4.59 4.82
CA HIS A 76 6.33 3.27 5.42
C HIS A 76 5.49 2.29 4.61
N VAL A 77 6.07 1.15 4.25
CA VAL A 77 5.38 0.07 3.54
C VAL A 77 5.50 -1.21 4.35
N PHE A 78 4.35 -1.80 4.66
CA PHE A 78 4.24 -3.10 5.31
C PHE A 78 3.64 -4.09 4.32
N SER A 79 4.31 -5.20 4.08
CA SER A 79 3.87 -6.19 3.11
C SER A 79 3.85 -7.59 3.72
N PHE A 80 2.73 -8.26 3.56
CA PHE A 80 2.53 -9.66 3.93
C PHE A 80 2.75 -10.56 2.71
N ARG A 81 2.56 -11.87 2.87
CA ARG A 81 2.65 -12.82 1.76
C ARG A 81 1.78 -12.40 0.58
N LEU A 82 2.35 -12.47 -0.60
CA LEU A 82 1.67 -12.17 -1.87
C LEU A 82 1.77 -13.35 -2.81
N HIS A 83 0.64 -13.71 -3.42
CA HIS A 83 0.53 -14.88 -4.30
C HIS A 83 0.73 -14.56 -5.78
N LEU A 84 0.54 -13.31 -6.18
CA LEU A 84 0.60 -12.89 -7.57
C LEU A 84 1.95 -12.28 -7.92
N GLU A 85 2.56 -12.79 -8.96
CA GLU A 85 3.85 -12.29 -9.43
C GLU A 85 3.78 -10.82 -9.88
N SER A 86 2.64 -10.38 -10.42
CA SER A 86 2.42 -8.98 -10.80
C SER A 86 2.51 -8.03 -9.60
N ASP A 87 2.01 -8.46 -8.44
CA ASP A 87 2.08 -7.68 -7.22
C ASP A 87 3.51 -7.61 -6.67
N LEU A 88 4.23 -8.73 -6.70
CA LEU A 88 5.63 -8.78 -6.30
C LEU A 88 6.51 -7.92 -7.21
N ARG A 89 6.36 -8.02 -8.54
CA ARG A 89 7.10 -7.19 -9.49
C ARG A 89 6.81 -5.69 -9.29
N TYR A 90 5.56 -5.36 -8.99
CA TYR A 90 5.19 -3.97 -8.69
C TYR A 90 5.88 -3.47 -7.43
N LEU A 91 5.85 -4.23 -6.33
CA LEU A 91 6.55 -3.86 -5.10
C LEU A 91 8.07 -3.83 -5.30
N ALA A 92 8.66 -4.78 -6.02
CA ALA A 92 10.09 -4.81 -6.31
C ALA A 92 10.59 -3.53 -7.01
N SER A 93 9.75 -2.92 -7.86
CA SER A 93 10.11 -1.67 -8.52
C SER A 93 10.26 -0.46 -7.57
N TYR A 94 9.76 -0.56 -6.34
CA TYR A 94 9.86 0.49 -5.31
C TYR A 94 10.72 0.08 -4.12
N MET A 95 10.69 -1.19 -3.75
CA MET A 95 11.28 -1.70 -2.50
C MET A 95 12.53 -2.56 -2.74
N GLY A 96 12.89 -2.80 -4.00
CA GLY A 96 14.02 -3.68 -4.35
C GLY A 96 13.68 -5.17 -4.31
N ASP A 97 14.68 -6.00 -4.60
CA ASP A 97 14.50 -7.44 -4.77
C ASP A 97 14.19 -8.20 -3.47
N ASP A 98 14.43 -7.60 -2.31
CA ASP A 98 14.10 -8.21 -1.01
C ASP A 98 12.62 -8.60 -0.88
N VAL A 99 11.73 -7.98 -1.67
CA VAL A 99 10.30 -8.30 -1.65
C VAL A 99 9.97 -9.72 -2.11
N TRP A 100 10.90 -10.43 -2.79
CA TRP A 100 10.68 -11.79 -3.23
C TRP A 100 10.51 -12.79 -2.07
N ILE A 101 10.94 -12.42 -0.86
CA ILE A 101 10.65 -13.18 0.37
C ILE A 101 9.14 -13.32 0.64
N LEU A 102 8.32 -12.40 0.13
CA LEU A 102 6.87 -12.41 0.28
C LEU A 102 6.17 -13.52 -0.53
N GLN A 103 6.87 -14.11 -1.52
CA GLN A 103 6.31 -15.16 -2.34
C GLN A 103 6.22 -16.48 -1.56
N PRO A 104 5.06 -17.18 -1.60
CA PRO A 104 4.93 -18.49 -0.99
C PRO A 104 5.96 -19.49 -1.54
N PRO A 105 6.48 -20.42 -0.72
CA PRO A 105 7.55 -21.36 -1.12
C PRO A 105 7.20 -22.23 -2.33
N ASP A 106 5.94 -22.64 -2.43
CA ASP A 106 5.40 -23.49 -3.49
C ASP A 106 5.31 -22.81 -4.86
N LYS A 107 5.37 -21.47 -4.89
CA LYS A 107 5.23 -20.65 -6.10
C LYS A 107 6.50 -19.91 -6.50
N ARG A 108 7.58 -20.11 -5.79
CA ARG A 108 8.82 -19.40 -6.07
C ARG A 108 9.46 -19.85 -7.38
N LEU A 109 9.47 -18.94 -8.33
CA LEU A 109 10.21 -19.10 -9.59
C LEU A 109 11.64 -18.59 -9.48
N LYS A 110 11.87 -17.57 -8.64
CA LYS A 110 13.17 -17.00 -8.28
C LYS A 110 13.40 -17.14 -6.78
N HIS A 111 14.66 -17.22 -6.38
CA HIS A 111 15.05 -17.31 -4.96
C HIS A 111 14.50 -18.54 -4.22
N LYS A 112 14.51 -19.70 -4.90
CA LYS A 112 14.00 -20.97 -4.34
C LYS A 112 14.68 -21.37 -3.03
N ASP A 113 15.94 -20.96 -2.86
CA ASP A 113 16.80 -21.31 -1.74
C ASP A 113 16.72 -20.31 -0.57
N GLU A 114 15.99 -19.19 -0.74
CA GLU A 114 15.81 -18.22 0.32
C GLU A 114 14.63 -18.60 1.23
N PRO A 115 14.73 -18.35 2.55
CA PRO A 115 13.65 -18.65 3.46
C PRO A 115 12.40 -17.82 3.10
N ALA A 116 11.25 -18.49 3.04
CA ALA A 116 9.97 -17.78 2.88
C ALA A 116 9.62 -17.02 4.15
N LEU A 117 8.90 -15.93 3.99
CA LEU A 117 8.31 -15.24 5.12
C LEU A 117 7.42 -16.20 5.92
N GLU A 118 7.67 -16.34 7.22
CA GLU A 118 6.85 -17.17 8.11
C GLU A 118 5.40 -16.68 8.20
N PRO A 119 4.44 -17.52 8.61
CA PRO A 119 3.11 -17.06 8.99
C PRO A 119 3.17 -15.96 10.05
N TYR A 120 2.24 -15.00 9.98
CA TYR A 120 2.16 -13.86 10.91
C TYR A 120 3.39 -12.96 10.95
N THR A 121 4.19 -12.97 9.87
CA THR A 121 5.30 -12.05 9.69
C THR A 121 5.02 -11.10 8.53
N PHE A 122 5.70 -9.97 8.53
CA PHE A 122 5.63 -8.98 7.47
C PHE A 122 7.03 -8.50 7.10
N TYR A 123 7.19 -8.03 5.88
CA TYR A 123 8.33 -7.26 5.45
C TYR A 123 7.98 -5.77 5.53
N TYR A 124 8.76 -5.01 6.25
CA TYR A 124 8.66 -3.57 6.39
C TYR A 124 9.77 -2.87 5.62
N ARG A 125 9.46 -1.77 4.96
CA ARG A 125 10.44 -0.88 4.33
C ARG A 125 10.15 0.56 4.74
N ASP A 126 11.18 1.24 5.27
CA ASP A 126 11.19 2.69 5.39
C ASP A 126 11.71 3.26 4.07
N MET A 127 10.86 3.99 3.35
CA MET A 127 11.15 4.51 2.02
C MET A 127 12.05 5.76 2.05
N ASP A 128 12.17 6.44 3.18
CA ASP A 128 13.05 7.60 3.34
C ASP A 128 14.50 7.16 3.62
N THR A 129 14.70 6.11 4.40
CA THR A 129 16.02 5.61 4.80
C THR A 129 16.49 4.41 3.98
N ASP A 130 15.61 3.84 3.18
CA ASP A 130 15.83 2.62 2.38
C ASP A 130 16.20 1.39 3.23
N VAL A 131 15.75 1.36 4.49
CA VAL A 131 15.96 0.24 5.42
C VAL A 131 14.79 -0.72 5.40
N GLY A 132 15.08 -1.99 5.11
CA GLY A 132 14.11 -3.09 5.17
C GLY A 132 14.33 -3.98 6.38
N GLN A 133 13.26 -4.52 6.94
CA GLN A 133 13.32 -5.48 8.05
C GLN A 133 12.10 -6.40 8.08
N ILE A 134 12.28 -7.58 8.66
CA ILE A 134 11.18 -8.52 8.91
C ILE A 134 10.67 -8.31 10.32
N GLY A 135 9.36 -8.17 10.46
CA GLY A 135 8.67 -8.13 11.75
C GLY A 135 7.73 -9.30 11.93
N LYS A 136 7.28 -9.52 13.15
CA LYS A 136 6.30 -10.55 13.53
C LYS A 136 5.16 -9.91 14.30
N ILE A 137 3.92 -10.35 14.01
CA ILE A 137 2.72 -9.95 14.74
C ILE A 137 2.56 -10.85 15.97
#